data_57686c0e741b73e787ab1f360f89e1da
#
_entry.id   57686c0e741b73e787ab1f360f89e1da
#
_cell.length_a   1.000
_cell.length_b   1.000
_cell.length_c   1.000
_cell.angle_alpha   90.00
_cell.angle_beta   90.00
_cell.angle_gamma   90.00
#
_symmetry.space_group_name_H-M   'P 1'
#
loop_
_entity.id
_entity.type
_entity.pdbx_description
1 polymer ?
#
loop_
_entity_poly.entity_id
_entity_poly.type
_entity_poly.pdbx_seq_one_letter_code
_entity_poly.pdbx_strand_id
1 'polypeptide(L)'
;MRKVQLVVLLIVLTFGCSPKTFNIKWTKEIAPENFTTRFETSKGNFDIALERSLSPKAADRFYQLVKHKFFDNSLFYRVNPGFVAQFGGNDSVAYKKWNSVTVPDEVVKQGNTKGTFSFARGGKGTRTSDLFINLGNNSRLDTLFYNEVRGFPSFGKVTSGMEVVEKLYSGYSDSTMEHFDLMITNRQEFLKKFPDLDVIEKVYLVD
;
A
#
# COMPACT_ATOMS: atom_id res chain seq x y z
N MET A 1 -48.22 -11.04 -48.55
CA MET A 1 -47.95 -10.08 -47.45
C MET A 1 -46.66 -10.56 -46.74
N ARG A 2 -45.50 -9.91 -46.98
CA ARG A 2 -44.21 -10.23 -46.37
C ARG A 2 -44.10 -9.48 -45.04
N LYS A 3 -43.96 -10.20 -43.93
CA LYS A 3 -43.67 -9.62 -42.60
C LYS A 3 -42.18 -9.26 -42.53
N VAL A 4 -41.87 -7.98 -42.44
CA VAL A 4 -40.50 -7.48 -42.16
C VAL A 4 -40.29 -7.61 -40.67
N GLN A 5 -39.38 -8.51 -40.22
CA GLN A 5 -38.90 -8.57 -38.84
C GLN A 5 -37.82 -7.52 -38.64
N LEU A 6 -38.10 -6.52 -37.83
CA LEU A 6 -37.15 -5.49 -37.41
C LEU A 6 -36.25 -6.07 -36.29
N VAL A 7 -34.99 -6.38 -36.64
CA VAL A 7 -33.99 -6.79 -35.66
C VAL A 7 -33.38 -5.54 -35.05
N VAL A 8 -33.74 -5.23 -33.80
CA VAL A 8 -33.13 -4.14 -33.03
C VAL A 8 -31.82 -4.64 -32.46
N LEU A 9 -30.69 -4.21 -33.02
CA LEU A 9 -29.35 -4.50 -32.55
C LEU A 9 -29.04 -3.60 -31.31
N LEU A 10 -29.11 -4.16 -30.12
CA LEU A 10 -28.77 -3.47 -28.87
C LEU A 10 -27.24 -3.37 -28.75
N ILE A 11 -26.67 -2.22 -29.10
CA ILE A 11 -25.23 -1.95 -28.89
C ILE A 11 -25.01 -1.63 -27.39
N VAL A 12 -24.49 -2.61 -26.67
CA VAL A 12 -24.03 -2.40 -25.30
C VAL A 12 -22.67 -1.69 -25.35
N LEU A 13 -22.67 -0.40 -25.14
CA LEU A 13 -21.45 0.39 -24.94
C LEU A 13 -20.84 0.03 -23.58
N THR A 14 -19.91 -0.91 -23.55
CA THR A 14 -19.07 -1.14 -22.36
C THR A 14 -18.09 0.02 -22.25
N PHE A 15 -18.36 0.96 -21.34
CA PHE A 15 -17.37 1.94 -20.93
C PHE A 15 -16.25 1.21 -20.18
N GLY A 16 -15.29 0.69 -20.91
CA GLY A 16 -14.05 0.17 -20.37
C GLY A 16 -13.27 1.34 -19.78
N CYS A 17 -13.27 1.45 -18.44
CA CYS A 17 -12.40 2.37 -17.75
C CYS A 17 -10.97 1.86 -17.90
N SER A 18 -10.25 2.30 -18.92
CA SER A 18 -8.82 1.97 -19.08
C SER A 18 -8.06 2.48 -17.84
N PRO A 19 -7.22 1.65 -17.22
CA PRO A 19 -6.43 2.09 -16.07
C PRO A 19 -5.57 3.28 -16.48
N LYS A 20 -5.62 4.37 -15.70
CA LYS A 20 -4.83 5.57 -15.98
C LYS A 20 -3.36 5.21 -15.98
N THR A 21 -2.67 5.45 -17.10
CA THR A 21 -1.23 5.25 -17.21
C THR A 21 -0.51 6.20 -16.24
N PHE A 22 0.48 5.69 -15.50
CA PHE A 22 1.31 6.49 -14.58
C PHE A 22 1.80 7.79 -15.23
N ASN A 23 1.71 8.89 -14.49
CA ASN A 23 2.22 10.20 -14.89
C ASN A 23 3.20 10.70 -13.82
N ILE A 24 4.41 11.04 -14.23
CA ILE A 24 5.46 11.53 -13.34
C ILE A 24 5.03 12.81 -12.56
N LYS A 25 4.11 13.61 -13.09
CA LYS A 25 3.57 14.78 -12.41
C LYS A 25 2.83 14.43 -11.12
N TRP A 26 2.29 13.22 -11.01
CA TRP A 26 1.61 12.75 -9.79
C TRP A 26 2.55 12.71 -8.59
N THR A 27 3.84 12.46 -8.80
CA THR A 27 4.86 12.44 -7.72
C THR A 27 5.20 13.83 -7.16
N LYS A 28 4.60 14.89 -7.68
CA LYS A 28 4.73 16.27 -7.22
C LYS A 28 3.50 16.77 -6.46
N GLU A 29 2.43 15.97 -6.39
CA GLU A 29 1.24 16.33 -5.64
C GLU A 29 1.55 16.36 -4.14
N ILE A 30 1.00 17.35 -3.45
CA ILE A 30 1.22 17.58 -2.01
C ILE A 30 -0.04 17.14 -1.26
N ALA A 31 0.15 16.38 -0.18
CA ALA A 31 -0.93 15.95 0.69
C ALA A 31 -1.47 17.11 1.54
N PRO A 32 -2.74 17.06 1.98
CA PRO A 32 -3.22 17.89 3.07
C PRO A 32 -2.38 17.70 4.34
N GLU A 33 -2.37 18.69 5.25
CA GLU A 33 -1.64 18.59 6.52
C GLU A 33 -2.13 17.41 7.38
N ASN A 34 -3.45 17.18 7.37
CA ASN A 34 -4.08 16.02 7.99
C ASN A 34 -5.06 15.40 6.99
N PHE A 35 -5.08 14.09 6.91
CA PHE A 35 -6.03 13.35 6.09
C PHE A 35 -6.22 11.94 6.64
N THR A 36 -7.36 11.34 6.31
CA THR A 36 -7.67 9.96 6.69
C THR A 36 -7.83 9.11 5.44
N THR A 37 -7.37 7.88 5.51
CA THR A 37 -7.58 6.88 4.47
C THR A 37 -8.30 5.67 5.02
N ARG A 38 -9.24 5.13 4.25
CA ARG A 38 -9.89 3.85 4.53
C ARG A 38 -9.29 2.77 3.67
N PHE A 39 -8.97 1.65 4.31
CA PHE A 39 -8.59 0.40 3.70
C PHE A 39 -9.78 -0.55 3.75
N GLU A 40 -10.23 -1.02 2.60
CA GLU A 40 -11.17 -2.12 2.46
C GLU A 40 -10.35 -3.38 2.14
N THR A 41 -10.50 -4.43 2.95
CA THR A 41 -9.68 -5.64 2.85
C THR A 41 -10.50 -6.91 2.96
N SER A 42 -9.93 -8.03 2.58
CA SER A 42 -10.52 -9.37 2.75
C SER A 42 -10.89 -9.73 4.21
N LYS A 43 -10.35 -8.98 5.20
CA LYS A 43 -10.62 -9.19 6.65
C LYS A 43 -11.56 -8.14 7.25
N GLY A 44 -11.98 -7.14 6.48
CA GLY A 44 -12.77 -5.99 6.92
C GLY A 44 -12.07 -4.67 6.68
N ASN A 45 -12.60 -3.61 7.26
CA ASN A 45 -12.14 -2.25 7.02
C ASN A 45 -11.35 -1.69 8.21
N PHE A 46 -10.39 -0.84 7.93
CA PHE A 46 -9.71 -0.04 8.93
C PHE A 46 -9.33 1.33 8.38
N ASP A 47 -9.16 2.30 9.28
CA ASP A 47 -8.81 3.67 8.93
C ASP A 47 -7.45 4.06 9.49
N ILE A 48 -6.68 4.80 8.71
CA ILE A 48 -5.42 5.41 9.13
C ILE A 48 -5.57 6.93 9.05
N ALA A 49 -5.34 7.61 10.17
CA ALA A 49 -5.14 9.06 10.18
C ALA A 49 -3.65 9.36 9.95
N LEU A 50 -3.40 10.34 9.09
CA LEU A 50 -2.05 10.75 8.68
C LEU A 50 -1.83 12.22 9.01
N GLU A 51 -0.62 12.53 9.48
CA GLU A 51 -0.17 13.87 9.78
C GLU A 51 1.11 14.17 8.98
N ARG A 52 0.97 15.08 8.01
CA ARG A 52 2.03 15.43 7.08
C ARG A 52 3.27 16.02 7.78
N SER A 53 3.08 16.78 8.86
CA SER A 53 4.16 17.40 9.63
C SER A 53 5.18 16.40 10.18
N LEU A 54 4.77 15.15 10.42
CA LEU A 54 5.62 14.08 10.97
C LEU A 54 6.68 13.59 9.97
N SER A 55 6.31 13.41 8.70
CA SER A 55 7.20 13.00 7.62
C SER A 55 6.63 13.48 6.27
N PRO A 56 6.84 14.76 5.90
CA PRO A 56 6.16 15.39 4.75
C PRO A 56 6.32 14.64 3.43
N LYS A 57 7.51 14.14 3.13
CA LYS A 57 7.77 13.42 1.88
C LYS A 57 7.11 12.04 1.85
N ALA A 58 7.06 11.38 3.00
CA ALA A 58 6.33 10.12 3.14
C ALA A 58 4.81 10.33 2.98
N ALA A 59 4.25 11.32 3.66
CA ALA A 59 2.83 11.65 3.57
C ALA A 59 2.42 12.04 2.14
N ASP A 60 3.20 12.89 1.46
CA ASP A 60 2.97 13.27 0.06
C ASP A 60 2.96 12.03 -0.85
N ARG A 61 3.95 11.12 -0.72
CA ARG A 61 4.01 9.90 -1.53
C ARG A 61 2.83 8.98 -1.24
N PHE A 62 2.48 8.75 0.01
CA PHE A 62 1.35 7.88 0.34
C PHE A 62 0.02 8.44 -0.19
N TYR A 63 -0.22 9.75 -0.03
CA TYR A 63 -1.36 10.45 -0.62
C TYR A 63 -1.44 10.23 -2.14
N GLN A 64 -0.33 10.39 -2.86
CA GLN A 64 -0.22 10.17 -4.30
C GLN A 64 -0.61 8.74 -4.67
N LEU A 65 -0.05 7.75 -3.97
CA LEU A 65 -0.33 6.33 -4.22
C LEU A 65 -1.82 6.01 -4.02
N VAL A 66 -2.45 6.51 -2.94
CA VAL A 66 -3.88 6.34 -2.67
C VAL A 66 -4.74 7.02 -3.73
N LYS A 67 -4.47 8.29 -4.03
CA LYS A 67 -5.22 9.08 -5.01
C LYS A 67 -5.21 8.45 -6.40
N HIS A 68 -4.12 7.79 -6.74
CA HIS A 68 -3.94 7.14 -8.04
C HIS A 68 -4.15 5.61 -7.98
N LYS A 69 -4.82 5.11 -6.92
CA LYS A 69 -5.30 3.73 -6.79
C LYS A 69 -4.19 2.66 -6.88
N PHE A 70 -2.99 3.01 -6.41
CA PHE A 70 -1.85 2.10 -6.48
C PHE A 70 -2.07 0.83 -5.64
N PHE A 71 -2.77 0.95 -4.50
CA PHE A 71 -2.96 -0.15 -3.57
C PHE A 71 -4.17 -1.05 -3.89
N ASP A 72 -5.00 -0.68 -4.86
CA ASP A 72 -6.15 -1.51 -5.24
C ASP A 72 -5.68 -2.91 -5.66
N ASN A 73 -6.25 -3.94 -5.06
CA ASN A 73 -5.85 -5.35 -5.21
C ASN A 73 -4.41 -5.67 -4.76
N SER A 74 -3.78 -4.88 -3.90
CA SER A 74 -2.48 -5.20 -3.30
C SER A 74 -2.60 -6.31 -2.25
N LEU A 75 -1.46 -6.88 -1.85
CA LEU A 75 -1.40 -7.95 -0.85
C LEU A 75 -0.73 -7.44 0.43
N PHE A 76 -1.21 -7.93 1.58
CA PHE A 76 -0.39 -7.97 2.78
C PHE A 76 0.57 -9.16 2.65
N TYR A 77 1.70 -8.91 2.01
CA TYR A 77 2.61 -9.99 1.63
C TYR A 77 3.52 -10.48 2.77
N ARG A 78 3.61 -9.73 3.88
CA ARG A 78 4.39 -10.10 5.06
C ARG A 78 3.65 -9.66 6.31
N VAL A 79 3.28 -10.61 7.18
CA VAL A 79 2.63 -10.32 8.45
C VAL A 79 3.33 -11.09 9.56
N ASN A 80 3.99 -10.37 10.47
CA ASN A 80 4.69 -10.93 11.61
C ASN A 80 4.02 -10.42 12.90
N PRO A 81 3.26 -11.26 13.61
CA PRO A 81 2.59 -10.88 14.85
C PRO A 81 3.55 -10.25 15.86
N GLY A 82 3.14 -9.14 16.47
CA GLY A 82 3.97 -8.38 17.41
C GLY A 82 5.08 -7.54 16.74
N PHE A 83 5.24 -7.64 15.42
CA PHE A 83 6.19 -6.82 14.66
C PHE A 83 5.45 -5.94 13.64
N VAL A 84 5.24 -6.39 12.40
CA VAL A 84 4.64 -5.57 11.35
C VAL A 84 3.70 -6.34 10.43
N ALA A 85 2.73 -5.63 9.83
CA ALA A 85 2.00 -6.03 8.62
C ALA A 85 2.47 -5.15 7.46
N GLN A 86 3.12 -5.75 6.46
CA GLN A 86 3.76 -5.05 5.34
C GLN A 86 3.02 -5.31 4.03
N PHE A 87 2.87 -4.26 3.23
CA PHE A 87 2.17 -4.26 1.95
C PHE A 87 2.78 -3.22 1.00
N GLY A 88 2.34 -3.19 -0.27
CA GLY A 88 2.77 -2.17 -1.24
C GLY A 88 3.07 -2.74 -2.62
N GLY A 89 3.66 -3.92 -2.72
CA GLY A 89 3.87 -4.61 -3.98
C GLY A 89 2.55 -4.82 -4.73
N ASN A 90 2.52 -4.43 -5.99
CA ASN A 90 1.37 -4.54 -6.86
C ASN A 90 1.81 -5.03 -8.25
N ASP A 91 0.98 -4.84 -9.25
CA ASP A 91 1.28 -5.20 -10.63
C ASP A 91 2.64 -4.62 -11.11
N SER A 92 3.33 -5.40 -11.91
CA SER A 92 4.72 -5.13 -12.32
C SER A 92 4.91 -3.77 -13.02
N VAL A 93 3.92 -3.29 -13.78
CA VAL A 93 4.04 -2.03 -14.53
C VAL A 93 3.89 -0.84 -13.61
N ALA A 94 2.84 -0.81 -12.78
CA ALA A 94 2.63 0.26 -11.82
C ALA A 94 3.76 0.30 -10.78
N TYR A 95 4.15 -0.86 -10.24
CA TYR A 95 5.24 -0.98 -9.27
C TYR A 95 6.55 -0.39 -9.80
N LYS A 96 7.02 -0.83 -10.99
CA LYS A 96 8.25 -0.32 -11.59
C LYS A 96 8.21 1.19 -11.82
N LYS A 97 7.07 1.72 -12.27
CA LYS A 97 6.92 3.16 -12.55
C LYS A 97 6.93 4.01 -11.28
N TRP A 98 6.20 3.64 -10.24
CA TRP A 98 6.20 4.35 -8.97
C TRP A 98 7.56 4.25 -8.26
N ASN A 99 8.21 3.09 -8.34
CA ASN A 99 9.49 2.84 -7.71
C ASN A 99 10.69 3.46 -8.46
N SER A 100 10.49 3.98 -9.67
CA SER A 100 11.52 4.78 -10.36
C SER A 100 11.77 6.14 -9.71
N VAL A 101 10.88 6.57 -8.79
CA VAL A 101 11.01 7.83 -8.05
C VAL A 101 11.00 7.54 -6.56
N THR A 102 12.15 7.62 -5.94
CA THR A 102 12.31 7.37 -4.50
C THR A 102 11.78 8.52 -3.65
N VAL A 103 11.48 8.21 -2.39
CA VAL A 103 11.09 9.18 -1.35
C VAL A 103 12.34 9.51 -0.53
N PRO A 104 12.73 10.78 -0.41
CA PRO A 104 13.86 11.18 0.42
C PRO A 104 13.72 10.70 1.87
N ASP A 105 14.84 10.30 2.49
CA ASP A 105 14.84 9.93 3.91
C ASP A 105 14.54 11.14 4.80
N GLU A 106 13.86 10.89 5.92
CA GLU A 106 13.46 11.90 6.88
C GLU A 106 13.76 11.41 8.29
N VAL A 107 13.84 12.32 9.26
CA VAL A 107 14.07 11.98 10.66
C VAL A 107 12.81 11.47 11.33
N VAL A 108 12.97 10.59 12.30
CA VAL A 108 11.87 10.10 13.14
C VAL A 108 11.42 11.21 14.08
N LYS A 109 10.16 11.62 13.98
CA LYS A 109 9.50 12.57 14.89
C LYS A 109 8.47 11.86 15.79
N GLN A 110 7.86 10.79 15.27
CA GLN A 110 6.92 9.93 15.97
C GLN A 110 7.46 8.51 16.02
N GLY A 111 7.43 7.87 17.20
CA GLY A 111 7.94 6.52 17.42
C GLY A 111 7.07 5.43 16.77
N ASN A 112 7.71 4.30 16.52
CA ASN A 112 7.09 3.09 15.94
C ASN A 112 6.38 2.27 17.04
N THR A 113 5.27 2.76 17.53
CA THR A 113 4.40 2.07 18.49
C THR A 113 3.27 1.31 17.74
N LYS A 114 2.58 0.40 18.44
CA LYS A 114 1.46 -0.36 17.84
C LYS A 114 0.44 0.55 17.15
N GLY A 115 0.09 0.17 15.93
CA GLY A 115 -0.83 0.88 15.06
C GLY A 115 -0.19 2.02 14.25
N THR A 116 1.06 2.44 14.51
CA THR A 116 1.71 3.46 13.69
C THR A 116 2.12 2.92 12.34
N PHE A 117 2.30 3.82 11.36
CA PHE A 117 2.41 3.54 9.95
C PHE A 117 3.64 4.20 9.33
N SER A 118 4.46 3.43 8.61
CA SER A 118 5.76 3.89 8.07
C SER A 118 6.06 3.26 6.72
N PHE A 119 6.96 3.90 5.94
CA PHE A 119 7.54 3.28 4.76
C PHE A 119 8.59 2.23 5.14
N ALA A 120 8.52 1.07 4.46
CA ALA A 120 9.62 0.12 4.44
C ALA A 120 10.75 0.63 3.53
N ARG A 121 11.99 0.17 3.77
CA ARG A 121 13.16 0.47 2.93
C ARG A 121 14.24 -0.58 3.07
N GLY A 122 15.04 -0.75 2.03
CA GLY A 122 16.23 -1.59 2.01
C GLY A 122 17.53 -0.85 2.39
N GLY A 123 17.49 0.49 2.54
CA GLY A 123 18.64 1.33 2.85
C GLY A 123 18.36 2.80 2.57
N LYS A 124 19.41 3.61 2.55
CA LYS A 124 19.34 5.05 2.28
C LYS A 124 18.76 5.33 0.89
N GLY A 125 17.77 6.22 0.82
CA GLY A 125 17.14 6.65 -0.43
C GLY A 125 16.34 5.58 -1.17
N THR A 126 15.91 4.50 -0.49
CA THR A 126 15.18 3.39 -1.13
C THR A 126 13.69 3.30 -0.77
N ARG A 127 13.15 4.29 -0.05
CA ARG A 127 11.70 4.34 0.17
C ARG A 127 10.99 4.60 -1.16
N THR A 128 9.96 3.81 -1.49
CA THR A 128 9.23 3.94 -2.76
C THR A 128 7.71 3.78 -2.60
N SER A 129 7.22 2.56 -2.44
CA SER A 129 5.79 2.23 -2.37
C SER A 129 5.45 1.14 -1.35
N ASP A 130 6.45 0.56 -0.69
CA ASP A 130 6.23 -0.47 0.32
C ASP A 130 6.13 0.14 1.71
N LEU A 131 5.10 -0.24 2.45
CA LEU A 131 4.75 0.33 3.75
C LEU A 131 4.45 -0.78 4.77
N PHE A 132 4.48 -0.40 6.04
CA PHE A 132 4.08 -1.31 7.11
C PHE A 132 3.27 -0.62 8.21
N ILE A 133 2.39 -1.39 8.84
CA ILE A 133 1.70 -1.05 10.08
C ILE A 133 2.39 -1.80 11.21
N ASN A 134 2.72 -1.12 12.31
CA ASN A 134 3.30 -1.73 13.48
C ASN A 134 2.25 -2.55 14.25
N LEU A 135 2.48 -3.85 14.42
CA LEU A 135 1.62 -4.76 15.20
C LEU A 135 2.03 -4.83 16.68
N GLY A 136 3.15 -4.24 17.03
CA GLY A 136 3.68 -4.16 18.39
C GLY A 136 4.44 -2.86 18.66
N ASN A 137 5.05 -2.75 19.82
CA ASN A 137 5.96 -1.65 20.13
C ASN A 137 7.33 -1.95 19.51
N ASN A 138 7.63 -1.27 18.41
CA ASN A 138 8.85 -1.41 17.64
C ASN A 138 9.79 -0.21 17.83
N SER A 139 9.90 0.35 19.05
CA SER A 139 10.75 1.53 19.34
C SER A 139 12.20 1.39 18.88
N ARG A 140 12.71 0.16 18.73
CA ARG A 140 14.02 -0.09 18.10
C ARG A 140 14.12 0.47 16.67
N LEU A 141 13.00 0.55 15.94
CA LEU A 141 12.96 1.11 14.58
C LEU A 141 13.14 2.64 14.57
N ASP A 142 13.03 3.32 15.71
CA ASP A 142 13.18 4.77 15.78
C ASP A 142 14.66 5.18 15.66
N THR A 143 15.55 4.32 16.11
CA THR A 143 16.99 4.61 16.19
C THR A 143 17.86 3.64 15.43
N LEU A 144 17.30 2.56 14.89
CA LEU A 144 18.05 1.55 14.15
C LEU A 144 18.79 2.20 12.98
N PHE A 145 20.13 2.06 13.00
CA PHE A 145 20.96 2.44 11.85
C PHE A 145 21.11 1.23 10.94
N TYR A 146 20.57 1.36 9.74
CA TYR A 146 20.53 0.26 8.77
C TYR A 146 20.84 0.78 7.37
N ASN A 147 21.84 0.22 6.72
CA ASN A 147 22.27 0.59 5.38
C ASN A 147 22.31 2.12 5.19
N GLU A 148 23.17 2.80 5.98
CA GLU A 148 23.49 4.22 5.94
C GLU A 148 22.37 5.21 6.33
N VAL A 149 21.27 4.75 6.90
CA VAL A 149 20.18 5.62 7.33
C VAL A 149 19.62 5.20 8.68
N ARG A 150 19.26 6.21 9.50
CA ARG A 150 18.72 5.98 10.85
C ARG A 150 17.19 6.10 10.86
N GLY A 151 16.56 5.15 11.54
CA GLY A 151 15.15 5.15 11.92
C GLY A 151 14.18 4.93 10.75
N PHE A 152 12.94 4.62 11.08
CA PHE A 152 11.81 4.47 10.16
C PHE A 152 10.74 5.48 10.58
N PRO A 153 10.69 6.68 10.00
CA PRO A 153 9.77 7.73 10.45
C PRO A 153 8.32 7.33 10.20
N SER A 154 7.53 7.22 11.28
CA SER A 154 6.09 7.03 11.14
C SER A 154 5.39 8.37 10.91
N PHE A 155 4.30 8.36 10.13
CA PHE A 155 3.57 9.55 9.72
C PHE A 155 2.05 9.39 9.77
N GLY A 156 1.59 8.30 10.36
CA GLY A 156 0.19 8.01 10.54
C GLY A 156 -0.05 6.92 11.58
N LYS A 157 -1.33 6.72 11.92
CA LYS A 157 -1.75 5.72 12.89
C LYS A 157 -3.13 5.18 12.53
N VAL A 158 -3.33 3.88 12.76
CA VAL A 158 -4.65 3.24 12.71
C VAL A 158 -5.53 3.84 13.79
N THR A 159 -6.67 4.42 13.39
CA THR A 159 -7.65 5.07 14.29
C THR A 159 -8.91 4.24 14.48
N SER A 160 -9.20 3.32 13.56
CA SER A 160 -10.34 2.41 13.61
C SER A 160 -9.95 1.09 12.95
N GLY A 161 -10.45 -0.04 13.46
CA GLY A 161 -10.26 -1.36 12.86
C GLY A 161 -8.89 -1.98 13.11
N MET A 162 -8.19 -1.65 14.21
CA MET A 162 -6.91 -2.30 14.53
C MET A 162 -7.05 -3.81 14.70
N GLU A 163 -8.22 -4.29 15.18
CA GLU A 163 -8.57 -5.70 15.29
C GLU A 163 -8.66 -6.41 13.92
N VAL A 164 -8.94 -5.67 12.84
CA VAL A 164 -8.88 -6.19 11.46
C VAL A 164 -7.44 -6.41 11.05
N VAL A 165 -6.56 -5.44 11.33
CA VAL A 165 -5.13 -5.53 11.03
C VAL A 165 -4.47 -6.69 11.79
N GLU A 166 -4.89 -6.95 13.03
CA GLU A 166 -4.39 -8.05 13.85
C GLU A 166 -4.87 -9.43 13.38
N LYS A 167 -5.96 -9.51 12.62
CA LYS A 167 -6.51 -10.75 12.03
C LYS A 167 -5.90 -11.10 10.67
N LEU A 168 -5.03 -10.27 10.12
CA LEU A 168 -4.36 -10.57 8.86
C LEU A 168 -3.58 -11.88 8.95
N TYR A 169 -3.62 -12.66 7.89
CA TYR A 169 -3.00 -13.97 7.85
C TYR A 169 -1.48 -13.88 8.01
N SER A 170 -0.95 -14.54 9.02
CA SER A 170 0.47 -14.47 9.41
C SER A 170 1.22 -15.80 9.24
N GLY A 171 0.57 -16.84 8.69
CA GLY A 171 1.16 -18.18 8.61
C GLY A 171 2.39 -18.27 7.72
N TYR A 172 2.58 -17.32 6.81
CA TYR A 172 3.77 -17.29 5.93
C TYR A 172 4.92 -16.45 6.49
N SER A 173 4.66 -15.52 7.42
CA SER A 173 5.67 -14.68 8.07
C SER A 173 6.65 -14.05 7.05
N ASP A 174 7.96 -14.31 7.18
CA ASP A 174 9.01 -13.80 6.29
C ASP A 174 9.22 -14.64 5.02
N SER A 175 8.65 -15.84 4.91
CA SER A 175 8.91 -16.74 3.77
C SER A 175 8.47 -16.16 2.41
N THR A 176 7.48 -15.26 2.39
CA THR A 176 7.05 -14.55 1.19
C THR A 176 8.13 -13.62 0.64
N MET A 177 9.03 -13.10 1.51
CA MET A 177 10.09 -12.17 1.13
C MET A 177 11.13 -12.81 0.22
N GLU A 178 11.36 -14.13 0.36
CA GLU A 178 12.26 -14.89 -0.52
C GLU A 178 11.72 -14.98 -1.97
N HIS A 179 10.42 -14.69 -2.14
CA HIS A 179 9.71 -14.75 -3.41
C HIS A 179 9.14 -13.38 -3.84
N PHE A 180 9.66 -12.30 -3.29
CA PHE A 180 9.14 -10.95 -3.55
C PHE A 180 9.17 -10.60 -5.05
N ASP A 181 10.25 -10.96 -5.75
CA ASP A 181 10.36 -10.72 -7.19
C ASP A 181 9.27 -11.48 -7.98
N LEU A 182 8.92 -12.71 -7.53
CA LEU A 182 7.84 -13.47 -8.15
C LEU A 182 6.47 -12.76 -7.96
N MET A 183 6.23 -12.17 -6.79
CA MET A 183 5.02 -11.38 -6.54
C MET A 183 4.86 -10.25 -7.56
N ILE A 184 5.95 -9.57 -7.90
CA ILE A 184 5.95 -8.44 -8.84
C ILE A 184 5.90 -8.89 -10.29
N THR A 185 6.57 -9.99 -10.65
CA THR A 185 6.72 -10.42 -12.05
C THR A 185 5.67 -11.42 -12.50
N ASN A 186 5.17 -12.25 -11.59
CA ASN A 186 4.14 -13.26 -11.87
C ASN A 186 3.27 -13.53 -10.63
N ARG A 187 2.36 -12.59 -10.36
CA ARG A 187 1.44 -12.64 -9.23
C ARG A 187 0.63 -13.94 -9.15
N GLN A 188 0.24 -14.52 -10.28
CA GLN A 188 -0.56 -15.75 -10.28
C GLN A 188 0.24 -16.93 -9.71
N GLU A 189 1.48 -17.09 -10.10
CA GLU A 189 2.36 -18.14 -9.54
C GLU A 189 2.70 -17.88 -8.06
N PHE A 190 2.87 -16.59 -7.68
CA PHE A 190 3.06 -16.22 -6.28
C PHE A 190 1.85 -16.62 -5.42
N LEU A 191 0.62 -16.33 -5.87
CA LEU A 191 -0.60 -16.69 -5.14
C LEU A 191 -0.87 -18.20 -5.10
N LYS A 192 -0.42 -18.98 -6.08
CA LYS A 192 -0.46 -20.46 -5.97
C LYS A 192 0.41 -20.97 -4.83
N LYS A 193 1.54 -20.30 -4.58
CA LYS A 193 2.47 -20.65 -3.51
C LYS A 193 2.00 -20.14 -2.15
N PHE A 194 1.33 -19.00 -2.12
CA PHE A 194 0.84 -18.30 -0.93
C PHE A 194 -0.65 -17.95 -1.04
N PRO A 195 -1.55 -18.95 -1.09
CA PRO A 195 -2.97 -18.73 -1.40
C PRO A 195 -3.77 -18.02 -0.31
N ASP A 196 -3.29 -18.01 0.95
CA ASP A 196 -4.03 -17.47 2.10
C ASP A 196 -3.71 -15.99 2.40
N LEU A 197 -2.90 -15.32 1.56
CA LEU A 197 -2.56 -13.92 1.74
C LEU A 197 -3.79 -13.03 1.65
N ASP A 198 -3.91 -12.09 2.59
CA ASP A 198 -4.99 -11.12 2.59
C ASP A 198 -4.78 -10.03 1.54
N VAL A 199 -5.91 -9.61 0.97
CA VAL A 199 -5.97 -8.63 -0.10
C VAL A 199 -6.42 -7.27 0.44
N ILE A 200 -5.76 -6.21 0.01
CA ILE A 200 -6.28 -4.85 0.04
C ILE A 200 -7.15 -4.68 -1.21
N GLU A 201 -8.45 -4.70 -1.05
CA GLU A 201 -9.38 -4.55 -2.17
C GLU A 201 -9.34 -3.14 -2.72
N LYS A 202 -9.29 -2.15 -1.81
CA LYS A 202 -9.28 -0.73 -2.17
C LYS A 202 -8.73 0.13 -1.03
N VAL A 203 -8.07 1.24 -1.40
CA VAL A 203 -7.69 2.32 -0.47
C VAL A 203 -8.14 3.66 -1.02
N TYR A 204 -8.78 4.48 -0.19
CA TYR A 204 -9.24 5.80 -0.61
C TYR A 204 -9.23 6.82 0.54
N LEU A 205 -9.24 8.10 0.17
CA LEU A 205 -9.34 9.21 1.10
C LEU A 205 -10.76 9.27 1.67
N VAL A 206 -10.87 9.48 2.99
CA VAL A 206 -12.14 9.72 3.69
C VAL A 206 -12.24 11.22 3.95
N ASP A 207 -13.39 11.81 3.59
CA ASP A 207 -13.71 13.23 3.79
C ASP A 207 -13.97 13.55 5.28
#